data_4d5ec63a2a83cf37b82343c628ac4a61
#
_entry.id   4d5ec63a2a83cf37b82343c628ac4a61
#
_cell.length_a   1.000
_cell.length_b   1.000
_cell.length_c   1.000
_cell.angle_alpha   90.00
_cell.angle_beta   90.00
_cell.angle_gamma   90.00
#
_symmetry.space_group_name_H-M   'P 1'
#
loop_
_entity.id
_entity.type
_entity.pdbx_description
1 polymer ?
#
loop_
_entity_poly.entity_id
_entity_poly.type
_entity_poly.pdbx_seq_one_letter_code
_entity_poly.pdbx_strand_id
1 'polypeptide(L)'
;MPSHLTSPSRPRPARRARVLTAVVACVLALAGCGVRLETPPPAEPSPDAIEQVRGRTVADALALAGGATAVASGAVDDPVRAVLDDVAAFSARHAEELGGVYDSGLPDPSPSASPSPTASVVTDVTALLAALVDDAARATTDADAVPDPELARLVASVAVARDALAERLAAVTGLPRPAPAAGVDGDDAPDDATATSEPVAPSATATQDGGTSPDAGEPAPATQGAAALALAHDEAAWAFTVLAARSSDATRTSMLEEAARHRAASDAWARTAGVTGRPADPRRAAYALPAGLDDPATAQALPRSLEQAVADASAGAVASAPAGARLDAIASLRTATAAAVAWGAAPVPFPGMPELATALVP
;
A
#
# COMPACT_ATOMS: atom_id res chain seq x y z
N MET A 1 -91.41 43.35 67.20
CA MET A 1 -90.07 43.87 67.14
C MET A 1 -89.11 42.75 66.76
N PRO A 2 -88.51 42.79 65.60
CA PRO A 2 -87.74 41.67 65.05
C PRO A 2 -86.29 41.81 65.41
N SER A 3 -85.66 40.63 65.77
CA SER A 3 -84.23 40.47 66.06
C SER A 3 -83.52 40.05 64.79
N HIS A 4 -82.52 40.81 64.45
CA HIS A 4 -81.60 40.47 63.31
C HIS A 4 -80.54 39.47 63.73
N LEU A 5 -80.49 38.32 63.06
CA LEU A 5 -79.39 37.34 63.16
C LEU A 5 -78.43 37.58 62.02
N THR A 6 -77.20 37.97 62.39
CA THR A 6 -76.05 38.08 61.49
C THR A 6 -75.39 36.71 61.32
N SER A 7 -75.31 36.25 60.07
CA SER A 7 -74.55 35.03 59.67
C SER A 7 -73.06 35.30 59.51
N PRO A 8 -72.13 34.43 59.97
CA PRO A 8 -70.76 34.63 59.72
C PRO A 8 -70.37 33.96 58.37
N SER A 9 -69.61 34.70 57.56
CA SER A 9 -69.11 34.27 56.28
C SER A 9 -67.92 33.34 56.49
N ARG A 10 -68.01 32.12 55.94
CA ARG A 10 -66.88 31.11 55.92
C ARG A 10 -65.82 31.50 54.88
N PRO A 11 -64.50 31.38 55.18
CA PRO A 11 -63.48 31.67 54.23
C PRO A 11 -63.34 30.48 53.26
N ARG A 12 -63.21 30.79 51.98
CA ARG A 12 -63.08 29.81 50.84
C ARG A 12 -61.70 29.20 50.76
N PRO A 13 -61.49 27.88 51.07
CA PRO A 13 -60.15 27.23 50.95
C PRO A 13 -59.69 26.92 49.51
N ALA A 14 -60.60 27.09 48.53
CA ALA A 14 -60.33 26.68 47.12
C ALA A 14 -59.35 27.54 46.38
N ARG A 15 -59.06 28.76 46.76
CA ARG A 15 -58.04 29.58 46.04
C ARG A 15 -56.61 29.23 46.39
N ARG A 16 -56.29 28.89 47.64
CA ARG A 16 -54.92 28.53 48.07
C ARG A 16 -54.47 27.18 47.47
N ALA A 17 -55.36 26.18 47.38
CA ALA A 17 -55.09 24.90 46.75
C ALA A 17 -54.77 25.05 45.26
N ARG A 18 -55.54 25.89 44.53
CA ARG A 18 -55.25 26.11 43.07
C ARG A 18 -53.97 26.86 42.81
N VAL A 19 -53.56 27.80 43.67
CA VAL A 19 -52.29 28.50 43.57
C VAL A 19 -51.10 27.56 43.87
N LEU A 20 -51.22 26.67 44.85
CA LEU A 20 -50.20 25.69 45.16
C LEU A 20 -50.02 24.68 44.02
N THR A 21 -51.11 24.18 43.44
CA THR A 21 -51.07 23.25 42.28
C THR A 21 -50.47 23.91 41.05
N ALA A 22 -50.75 25.18 40.80
CA ALA A 22 -50.17 25.93 39.68
C ALA A 22 -48.66 26.19 39.87
N VAL A 23 -48.21 26.50 41.09
CA VAL A 23 -46.79 26.69 41.40
C VAL A 23 -46.00 25.36 41.27
N VAL A 24 -46.54 24.24 41.77
CA VAL A 24 -45.93 22.92 41.62
C VAL A 24 -45.88 22.49 40.16
N ALA A 25 -46.89 22.74 39.36
CA ALA A 25 -46.90 22.48 37.92
C ALA A 25 -45.86 23.32 37.16
N CYS A 26 -45.70 24.61 37.51
CA CYS A 26 -44.64 25.45 36.92
C CYS A 26 -43.24 25.03 37.33
N VAL A 27 -42.99 24.59 38.57
CA VAL A 27 -41.69 24.10 39.02
C VAL A 27 -41.33 22.79 38.32
N LEU A 28 -42.28 21.88 38.12
CA LEU A 28 -42.06 20.64 37.36
C LEU A 28 -41.84 20.89 35.87
N ALA A 29 -42.48 21.90 35.28
CA ALA A 29 -42.25 22.29 33.88
C ALA A 29 -40.85 22.96 33.68
N LEU A 30 -40.35 23.71 34.66
CA LEU A 30 -39.01 24.29 34.60
C LEU A 30 -37.90 23.25 34.91
N ALA A 31 -38.19 22.22 35.70
CA ALA A 31 -37.25 21.14 35.95
C ALA A 31 -37.05 20.21 34.73
N GLY A 32 -38.03 20.15 33.82
CA GLY A 32 -37.96 19.37 32.59
C GLY A 32 -37.06 19.97 31.48
N CYS A 33 -36.69 21.26 31.58
CA CYS A 33 -35.82 21.90 30.57
C CYS A 33 -34.33 21.67 30.81
N GLY A 34 -33.92 20.89 31.82
CA GLY A 34 -32.54 20.60 32.15
C GLY A 34 -32.04 19.24 31.66
N VAL A 35 -32.88 18.39 31.07
CA VAL A 35 -32.40 17.17 30.42
C VAL A 35 -31.89 17.55 29.03
N ARG A 36 -30.66 18.03 28.99
CA ARG A 36 -29.87 18.06 27.77
C ARG A 36 -29.69 16.60 27.34
N LEU A 37 -30.44 16.13 26.36
CA LEU A 37 -30.06 14.96 25.62
C LEU A 37 -28.70 15.32 24.97
N GLU A 38 -27.62 14.95 25.63
CA GLU A 38 -26.31 14.99 25.02
C GLU A 38 -26.42 13.99 23.85
N THR A 39 -26.56 14.52 22.65
CA THR A 39 -26.35 13.73 21.45
C THR A 39 -24.96 13.19 21.57
N PRO A 40 -24.72 11.86 21.55
CA PRO A 40 -23.36 11.33 21.55
C PRO A 40 -22.57 12.09 20.47
N PRO A 41 -21.30 12.42 20.73
CA PRO A 41 -20.47 13.01 19.68
C PRO A 41 -20.60 12.16 18.41
N PRO A 42 -20.59 12.78 17.22
CA PRO A 42 -20.65 12.04 15.97
C PRO A 42 -19.58 10.93 16.01
N ALA A 43 -20.00 9.69 15.80
CA ALA A 43 -19.06 8.58 15.67
C ALA A 43 -18.22 8.84 14.41
N GLU A 44 -16.91 8.65 14.53
CA GLU A 44 -16.01 8.72 13.40
C GLU A 44 -16.44 7.69 12.34
N PRO A 45 -16.58 8.06 11.06
CA PRO A 45 -16.90 7.10 10.01
C PRO A 45 -15.83 6.00 9.98
N SER A 46 -16.26 4.74 9.82
CA SER A 46 -15.29 3.66 9.59
C SER A 46 -14.50 3.94 8.32
N PRO A 47 -13.16 3.76 8.34
CA PRO A 47 -12.32 3.94 7.16
C PRO A 47 -12.78 3.03 6.01
N ASP A 48 -12.81 3.55 4.79
CA ASP A 48 -13.03 2.74 3.60
C ASP A 48 -11.81 1.85 3.28
N ALA A 49 -11.91 1.01 2.25
CA ALA A 49 -10.86 0.07 1.90
C ALA A 49 -9.54 0.78 1.49
N ILE A 50 -9.63 1.95 0.87
CA ILE A 50 -8.46 2.75 0.45
C ILE A 50 -7.76 3.29 1.70
N GLU A 51 -8.52 3.92 2.61
CA GLU A 51 -7.99 4.46 3.85
C GLU A 51 -7.47 3.36 4.79
N GLN A 52 -8.08 2.18 4.81
CA GLN A 52 -7.57 1.04 5.58
C GLN A 52 -6.19 0.59 5.10
N VAL A 53 -5.97 0.48 3.79
CA VAL A 53 -4.66 0.14 3.20
C VAL A 53 -3.65 1.25 3.50
N ARG A 54 -4.02 2.51 3.23
CA ARG A 54 -3.17 3.68 3.48
C ARG A 54 -2.75 3.75 4.96
N GLY A 55 -3.72 3.74 5.86
CA GLY A 55 -3.50 3.88 7.31
C GLY A 55 -2.67 2.74 7.88
N ARG A 56 -2.90 1.49 7.44
CA ARG A 56 -2.10 0.33 7.85
C ARG A 56 -0.65 0.46 7.38
N THR A 57 -0.43 0.82 6.12
CA THR A 57 0.92 1.00 5.56
C THR A 57 1.69 2.10 6.26
N VAL A 58 1.01 3.20 6.67
CA VAL A 58 1.57 4.28 7.50
C VAL A 58 1.94 3.77 8.89
N ALA A 59 1.06 3.03 9.55
CA ALA A 59 1.32 2.50 10.89
C ALA A 59 2.53 1.56 10.89
N ASP A 60 2.62 0.65 9.92
CA ASP A 60 3.76 -0.23 9.72
C ASP A 60 5.06 0.58 9.50
N ALA A 61 5.00 1.61 8.66
CA ALA A 61 6.16 2.46 8.39
C ALA A 61 6.66 3.17 9.65
N LEU A 62 5.77 3.74 10.45
CA LEU A 62 6.14 4.39 11.71
C LEU A 62 6.71 3.40 12.73
N ALA A 63 6.15 2.19 12.81
CA ALA A 63 6.66 1.13 13.67
C ALA A 63 8.06 0.67 13.26
N LEU A 64 8.31 0.47 11.95
CA LEU A 64 9.63 0.13 11.42
C LEU A 64 10.66 1.24 11.67
N ALA A 65 10.29 2.51 11.45
CA ALA A 65 11.18 3.64 11.72
C ALA A 65 11.57 3.73 13.20
N GLY A 66 10.59 3.61 14.10
CA GLY A 66 10.83 3.61 15.55
C GLY A 66 11.66 2.42 16.01
N GLY A 67 11.33 1.21 15.50
CA GLY A 67 12.07 -0.01 15.81
C GLY A 67 13.52 0.04 15.35
N ALA A 68 13.78 0.49 14.12
CA ALA A 68 15.13 0.63 13.59
C ALA A 68 15.96 1.63 14.41
N THR A 69 15.37 2.80 14.78
CA THR A 69 16.02 3.80 15.61
C THR A 69 16.34 3.24 17.01
N ALA A 70 15.41 2.48 17.61
CA ALA A 70 15.62 1.87 18.92
C ALA A 70 16.76 0.83 18.89
N VAL A 71 16.78 -0.03 17.88
CA VAL A 71 17.84 -1.04 17.69
C VAL A 71 19.19 -0.36 17.43
N ALA A 72 19.25 0.68 16.59
CA ALA A 72 20.46 1.41 16.26
C ALA A 72 21.07 2.15 17.47
N SER A 73 20.25 2.49 18.49
CA SER A 73 20.74 3.10 19.73
C SER A 73 21.55 2.15 20.61
N GLY A 74 21.47 0.83 20.36
CA GLY A 74 22.26 -0.19 21.03
C GLY A 74 23.67 -0.33 20.46
N ALA A 75 24.43 -1.29 21.00
CA ALA A 75 25.75 -1.63 20.49
C ALA A 75 25.59 -2.52 19.26
N VAL A 76 25.68 -1.91 18.06
CA VAL A 76 25.64 -2.60 16.77
C VAL A 76 26.85 -2.20 15.93
N ASP A 77 27.29 -3.09 15.04
CA ASP A 77 28.41 -2.84 14.13
C ASP A 77 28.03 -1.80 13.07
N ASP A 78 29.02 -1.06 12.54
CA ASP A 78 28.79 0.02 11.57
C ASP A 78 28.01 -0.41 10.33
N PRO A 79 28.27 -1.57 9.69
CA PRO A 79 27.47 -2.02 8.55
C PRO A 79 26.00 -2.27 8.90
N VAL A 80 25.73 -2.82 10.09
CA VAL A 80 24.35 -3.03 10.57
C VAL A 80 23.69 -1.68 10.83
N ARG A 81 24.41 -0.76 11.49
CA ARG A 81 23.92 0.60 11.76
C ARG A 81 23.51 1.33 10.48
N ALA A 82 24.34 1.27 9.45
CA ALA A 82 24.03 1.90 8.15
C ALA A 82 22.72 1.36 7.53
N VAL A 83 22.45 0.06 7.66
CA VAL A 83 21.17 -0.51 7.18
C VAL A 83 20.00 -0.09 8.08
N LEU A 84 20.20 -0.02 9.39
CA LEU A 84 19.16 0.46 10.32
C LEU A 84 18.79 1.93 10.07
N ASP A 85 19.80 2.76 9.77
CA ASP A 85 19.57 4.18 9.41
C ASP A 85 18.75 4.28 8.11
N ASP A 86 19.05 3.43 7.10
CA ASP A 86 18.24 3.36 5.88
C ASP A 86 16.81 2.88 6.17
N VAL A 87 16.63 1.85 7.03
CA VAL A 87 15.29 1.40 7.43
C VAL A 87 14.50 2.54 8.08
N ALA A 88 15.12 3.28 9.00
CA ALA A 88 14.47 4.41 9.66
C ALA A 88 14.11 5.52 8.67
N ALA A 89 15.06 5.92 7.81
CA ALA A 89 14.89 6.99 6.84
C ALA A 89 13.84 6.64 5.78
N PHE A 90 13.90 5.44 5.18
CA PHE A 90 12.94 5.02 4.16
C PHE A 90 11.54 4.88 4.73
N SER A 91 11.41 4.29 5.92
CA SER A 91 10.13 4.12 6.56
C SER A 91 9.50 5.47 6.94
N ALA A 92 10.27 6.45 7.40
CA ALA A 92 9.79 7.82 7.63
C ALA A 92 9.27 8.45 6.32
N ARG A 93 9.99 8.28 5.21
CA ARG A 93 9.56 8.76 3.90
C ARG A 93 8.31 8.04 3.40
N HIS A 94 8.17 6.73 3.64
CA HIS A 94 6.94 5.98 3.31
C HIS A 94 5.73 6.57 4.03
N ALA A 95 5.85 6.82 5.34
CA ALA A 95 4.77 7.42 6.13
C ALA A 95 4.40 8.83 5.64
N GLU A 96 5.41 9.66 5.31
CA GLU A 96 5.21 11.02 4.79
C GLU A 96 4.48 11.01 3.45
N GLU A 97 4.94 10.20 2.48
CA GLU A 97 4.36 10.15 1.13
C GLU A 97 2.93 9.61 1.12
N LEU A 98 2.61 8.72 2.07
CA LEU A 98 1.26 8.22 2.30
C LEU A 98 0.37 9.23 3.08
N GLY A 99 0.87 10.43 3.38
CA GLY A 99 0.11 11.49 4.06
C GLY A 99 0.06 11.39 5.59
N GLY A 100 0.86 10.52 6.20
CA GLY A 100 0.96 10.39 7.66
C GLY A 100 -0.29 9.78 8.33
N VAL A 101 -0.35 9.92 9.65
CA VAL A 101 -1.48 9.45 10.44
C VAL A 101 -2.71 10.30 10.12
N TYR A 102 -3.84 9.65 9.88
CA TYR A 102 -5.11 10.34 9.67
C TYR A 102 -5.55 11.08 10.94
N ASP A 103 -5.90 12.34 10.78
CA ASP A 103 -6.49 13.16 11.83
C ASP A 103 -7.87 13.63 11.35
N SER A 104 -8.91 13.16 12.00
CA SER A 104 -10.29 13.54 11.68
C SER A 104 -10.64 14.98 12.06
N GLY A 105 -9.82 15.63 12.89
CA GLY A 105 -10.13 16.94 13.50
C GLY A 105 -11.30 16.91 14.49
N LEU A 106 -11.84 15.72 14.79
CA LEU A 106 -12.87 15.55 15.82
C LEU A 106 -12.21 15.43 17.20
N PRO A 107 -12.87 15.90 18.26
CA PRO A 107 -12.37 15.68 19.63
C PRO A 107 -12.24 14.17 19.89
N ASP A 108 -11.11 13.75 20.46
CA ASP A 108 -10.92 12.36 20.84
C ASP A 108 -12.11 11.85 21.66
N PRO A 109 -12.69 10.70 21.31
CA PRO A 109 -13.69 10.09 22.17
C PRO A 109 -13.05 9.84 23.53
N SER A 110 -13.75 10.20 24.61
CA SER A 110 -13.31 9.95 25.99
C SER A 110 -12.67 8.54 26.12
N PRO A 111 -11.65 8.35 26.96
CA PRO A 111 -10.77 7.18 27.03
C PRO A 111 -11.47 5.88 27.47
N SER A 112 -12.67 5.63 26.99
CA SER A 112 -13.42 4.38 27.11
C SER A 112 -13.25 3.48 25.88
N ALA A 113 -12.39 3.85 24.94
CA ALA A 113 -12.05 3.02 23.79
C ALA A 113 -11.19 1.83 24.23
N SER A 114 -11.57 0.63 23.82
CA SER A 114 -10.73 -0.57 23.91
C SER A 114 -9.31 -0.26 23.46
N PRO A 115 -8.28 -0.76 24.17
CA PRO A 115 -6.92 -0.55 23.72
C PRO A 115 -6.78 -1.08 22.30
N SER A 116 -6.36 -0.21 21.38
CA SER A 116 -5.87 -0.66 20.07
C SER A 116 -4.83 -1.75 20.30
N PRO A 117 -4.77 -2.80 19.48
CA PRO A 117 -3.76 -3.83 19.62
C PRO A 117 -2.40 -3.13 19.69
N THR A 118 -1.70 -3.32 20.79
CA THR A 118 -0.37 -2.75 21.01
C THR A 118 0.52 -3.30 19.91
N ALA A 119 0.98 -2.45 19.00
CA ALA A 119 1.96 -2.84 17.99
C ALA A 119 3.11 -3.54 18.72
N SER A 120 3.52 -4.71 18.21
CA SER A 120 4.63 -5.47 18.79
C SER A 120 5.87 -4.59 18.82
N VAL A 121 6.38 -4.30 20.00
CA VAL A 121 7.56 -3.43 20.15
C VAL A 121 8.74 -4.20 19.57
N VAL A 122 9.32 -3.69 18.49
CA VAL A 122 10.57 -4.21 17.91
C VAL A 122 11.69 -3.97 18.89
N THR A 123 12.27 -5.03 19.43
CA THR A 123 13.26 -4.93 20.52
C THR A 123 14.69 -5.25 20.08
N ASP A 124 14.84 -5.94 18.94
CA ASP A 124 16.13 -6.39 18.44
C ASP A 124 16.13 -6.55 16.91
N VAL A 125 17.28 -6.81 16.33
CA VAL A 125 17.50 -6.97 14.89
C VAL A 125 16.67 -8.11 14.30
N THR A 126 16.50 -9.21 15.03
CA THR A 126 15.73 -10.38 14.52
C THR A 126 14.25 -10.05 14.41
N ALA A 127 13.70 -9.38 15.42
CA ALA A 127 12.33 -8.89 15.40
C ALA A 127 12.11 -7.83 14.29
N LEU A 128 13.08 -6.94 14.06
CA LEU A 128 13.01 -5.96 12.97
C LEU A 128 13.04 -6.63 11.59
N LEU A 129 13.90 -7.62 11.42
CA LEU A 129 13.96 -8.39 10.16
C LEU A 129 12.64 -9.12 9.89
N ALA A 130 12.04 -9.73 10.90
CA ALA A 130 10.75 -10.38 10.77
C ALA A 130 9.65 -9.36 10.41
N ALA A 131 9.60 -8.21 11.10
CA ALA A 131 8.64 -7.15 10.80
C ALA A 131 8.78 -6.63 9.36
N LEU A 132 10.00 -6.38 8.86
CA LEU A 132 10.23 -5.98 7.47
C LEU A 132 9.67 -6.98 6.47
N VAL A 133 9.87 -8.28 6.71
CA VAL A 133 9.38 -9.35 5.83
C VAL A 133 7.85 -9.44 5.86
N ASP A 134 7.25 -9.40 7.06
CA ASP A 134 5.80 -9.48 7.23
C ASP A 134 5.09 -8.27 6.63
N ASP A 135 5.62 -7.06 6.88
CA ASP A 135 5.06 -5.83 6.37
C ASP A 135 5.23 -5.70 4.83
N ALA A 136 6.32 -6.23 4.26
CA ALA A 136 6.51 -6.32 2.82
C ALA A 136 5.48 -7.26 2.17
N ALA A 137 5.23 -8.42 2.77
CA ALA A 137 4.25 -9.39 2.28
C ALA A 137 2.83 -8.83 2.35
N ARG A 138 2.46 -8.19 3.48
CA ARG A 138 1.17 -7.52 3.67
C ARG A 138 0.96 -6.41 2.65
N ALA A 139 1.94 -5.52 2.50
CA ALA A 139 1.89 -4.43 1.53
C ALA A 139 1.78 -4.95 0.08
N THR A 140 2.39 -6.10 -0.26
CA THR A 140 2.22 -6.75 -1.56
C THR A 140 0.76 -7.18 -1.79
N THR A 141 0.13 -7.80 -0.79
CA THR A 141 -1.28 -8.21 -0.84
C THR A 141 -2.21 -7.01 -0.94
N ASP A 142 -1.93 -5.96 -0.15
CA ASP A 142 -2.71 -4.73 -0.16
C ASP A 142 -2.62 -3.99 -1.51
N ALA A 143 -1.42 -3.92 -2.11
CA ALA A 143 -1.21 -3.32 -3.42
C ALA A 143 -1.97 -4.06 -4.52
N ASP A 144 -2.04 -5.39 -4.44
CA ASP A 144 -2.81 -6.19 -5.41
C ASP A 144 -4.31 -5.91 -5.28
N ALA A 145 -4.82 -5.83 -4.05
CA ALA A 145 -6.25 -5.77 -3.76
C ALA A 145 -6.87 -4.36 -3.83
N VAL A 146 -6.11 -3.29 -3.49
CA VAL A 146 -6.67 -1.94 -3.37
C VAL A 146 -7.20 -1.43 -4.72
N PRO A 147 -8.44 -0.83 -4.75
CA PRO A 147 -9.03 -0.39 -6.02
C PRO A 147 -8.36 0.85 -6.62
N ASP A 148 -7.70 1.69 -5.83
CA ASP A 148 -7.02 2.90 -6.30
C ASP A 148 -5.69 2.54 -6.96
N PRO A 149 -5.46 2.87 -8.24
CA PRO A 149 -4.26 2.47 -8.98
C PRO A 149 -2.98 3.19 -8.52
N GLU A 150 -3.07 4.46 -8.12
CA GLU A 150 -1.91 5.23 -7.68
C GLU A 150 -1.47 4.78 -6.28
N LEU A 151 -2.42 4.53 -5.37
CA LEU A 151 -2.11 3.93 -4.08
C LEU A 151 -1.54 2.52 -4.25
N ALA A 152 -2.07 1.71 -5.18
CA ALA A 152 -1.53 0.40 -5.48
C ALA A 152 -0.06 0.45 -5.92
N ARG A 153 0.28 1.38 -6.82
CA ARG A 153 1.64 1.63 -7.29
C ARG A 153 2.55 2.05 -6.14
N LEU A 154 2.12 2.98 -5.31
CA LEU A 154 2.89 3.47 -4.16
C LEU A 154 3.12 2.36 -3.13
N VAL A 155 2.07 1.63 -2.74
CA VAL A 155 2.17 0.54 -1.76
C VAL A 155 3.02 -0.61 -2.28
N ALA A 156 2.94 -0.95 -3.59
CA ALA A 156 3.83 -1.93 -4.21
C ALA A 156 5.30 -1.51 -4.15
N SER A 157 5.58 -0.24 -4.41
CA SER A 157 6.93 0.33 -4.30
C SER A 157 7.46 0.24 -2.86
N VAL A 158 6.63 0.60 -1.86
CA VAL A 158 6.93 0.45 -0.43
C VAL A 158 7.21 -1.02 -0.07
N ALA A 159 6.40 -1.95 -0.56
CA ALA A 159 6.59 -3.39 -0.34
C ALA A 159 7.96 -3.86 -0.84
N VAL A 160 8.34 -3.47 -2.06
CA VAL A 160 9.63 -3.83 -2.66
C VAL A 160 10.81 -3.18 -1.93
N ALA A 161 10.67 -1.94 -1.47
CA ALA A 161 11.70 -1.28 -0.66
C ALA A 161 11.92 -1.99 0.68
N ARG A 162 10.86 -2.37 1.39
CA ARG A 162 10.92 -3.13 2.65
C ARG A 162 11.58 -4.49 2.43
N ASP A 163 11.24 -5.17 1.34
CA ASP A 163 11.83 -6.44 0.95
C ASP A 163 13.33 -6.34 0.71
N ALA A 164 13.78 -5.32 -0.03
CA ALA A 164 15.20 -5.04 -0.26
C ALA A 164 15.96 -4.67 1.03
N LEU A 165 15.33 -3.94 1.95
CA LEU A 165 15.90 -3.64 3.26
C LEU A 165 16.04 -4.91 4.12
N ALA A 166 15.06 -5.81 4.08
CA ALA A 166 15.13 -7.10 4.77
C ALA A 166 16.30 -7.96 4.25
N GLU A 167 16.49 -8.04 2.92
CA GLU A 167 17.62 -8.73 2.30
C GLU A 167 18.97 -8.16 2.77
N ARG A 168 19.10 -6.83 2.76
CA ARG A 168 20.32 -6.15 3.19
C ARG A 168 20.61 -6.38 4.67
N LEU A 169 19.57 -6.30 5.52
CA LEU A 169 19.70 -6.53 6.96
C LEU A 169 20.10 -7.97 7.25
N ALA A 170 19.48 -8.95 6.58
CA ALA A 170 19.86 -10.36 6.67
C ALA A 170 21.32 -10.59 6.24
N ALA A 171 21.74 -9.96 5.13
CA ALA A 171 23.10 -10.10 4.60
C ALA A 171 24.17 -9.55 5.56
N VAL A 172 23.97 -8.34 6.15
CA VAL A 172 24.98 -7.73 7.05
C VAL A 172 25.00 -8.37 8.43
N THR A 173 23.90 -8.99 8.86
CA THR A 173 23.82 -9.66 10.18
C THR A 173 24.14 -11.15 10.11
N GLY A 174 24.12 -11.75 8.91
CA GLY A 174 24.22 -13.20 8.73
C GLY A 174 23.00 -13.98 9.24
N LEU A 175 21.90 -13.31 9.58
CA LEU A 175 20.68 -13.95 10.01
C LEU A 175 19.94 -14.57 8.81
N PRO A 176 19.31 -15.74 8.98
CA PRO A 176 18.45 -16.30 7.95
C PRO A 176 17.21 -15.41 7.79
N ARG A 177 16.84 -15.14 6.54
CA ARG A 177 15.58 -14.43 6.26
C ARG A 177 14.39 -15.31 6.66
N PRO A 178 13.48 -14.86 7.54
CA PRO A 178 12.30 -15.63 7.88
C PRO A 178 11.32 -15.72 6.70
N ALA A 179 10.45 -16.73 6.71
CA ALA A 179 9.25 -16.71 5.87
C ALA A 179 8.26 -15.69 6.44
N PRO A 180 7.45 -15.03 5.59
CA PRO A 180 6.35 -14.19 6.08
C PRO A 180 5.43 -15.01 6.99
N ALA A 181 4.94 -14.38 8.06
CA ALA A 181 3.91 -14.99 8.90
C ALA A 181 2.69 -15.30 8.02
N ALA A 182 2.15 -16.52 8.14
CA ALA A 182 0.89 -16.86 7.51
C ALA A 182 -0.16 -15.86 8.00
N GLY A 183 -0.85 -15.17 7.09
CA GLY A 183 -1.88 -14.21 7.45
C GLY A 183 -2.86 -14.85 8.41
N VAL A 184 -3.02 -14.28 9.59
CA VAL A 184 -4.22 -14.51 10.41
C VAL A 184 -5.31 -13.77 9.65
N ASP A 185 -5.95 -14.48 8.74
CA ASP A 185 -7.24 -14.05 8.22
C ASP A 185 -8.12 -13.85 9.45
N GLY A 186 -8.46 -12.59 9.71
CA GLY A 186 -9.34 -12.21 10.80
C GLY A 186 -10.76 -12.69 10.52
N ASP A 187 -10.98 -13.98 10.64
CA ASP A 187 -12.29 -14.62 10.58
C ASP A 187 -12.66 -15.12 11.98
N ASP A 188 -12.94 -14.16 12.87
CA ASP A 188 -13.82 -14.39 14.02
C ASP A 188 -15.24 -14.01 13.59
N ALA A 189 -15.76 -14.70 12.57
CA ALA A 189 -17.20 -14.81 12.35
C ALA A 189 -17.68 -16.08 13.05
N PRO A 190 -18.74 -16.01 13.90
CA PRO A 190 -19.24 -17.19 14.57
C PRO A 190 -19.78 -18.21 13.55
N ASP A 191 -19.27 -19.43 13.66
CA ASP A 191 -19.79 -20.61 12.99
C ASP A 191 -21.28 -20.81 13.33
N ASP A 192 -22.15 -20.39 12.42
CA ASP A 192 -23.50 -20.97 12.35
C ASP A 192 -24.10 -20.75 10.94
N ALA A 193 -23.93 -21.72 10.08
CA ALA A 193 -24.92 -22.12 9.07
C ALA A 193 -24.35 -23.17 8.11
N THR A 194 -24.70 -24.41 8.37
CA THR A 194 -24.68 -25.51 7.40
C THR A 194 -25.51 -25.13 6.17
N ALA A 195 -24.85 -24.79 5.06
CA ALA A 195 -25.50 -24.67 3.77
C ALA A 195 -24.69 -25.45 2.73
N THR A 196 -25.17 -26.63 2.42
CA THR A 196 -24.76 -27.45 1.29
C THR A 196 -24.99 -26.67 -0.02
N SER A 197 -23.91 -26.25 -0.67
CA SER A 197 -23.99 -25.66 -2.01
C SER A 197 -23.47 -26.67 -3.02
N GLU A 198 -24.38 -27.14 -3.87
CA GLU A 198 -24.05 -27.88 -5.08
C GLU A 198 -23.31 -26.98 -6.07
N PRO A 199 -22.37 -27.52 -6.89
CA PRO A 199 -21.66 -26.72 -7.89
C PRO A 199 -22.56 -26.46 -9.10
N VAL A 200 -22.93 -25.19 -9.30
CA VAL A 200 -23.58 -24.73 -10.55
C VAL A 200 -22.50 -24.50 -11.59
N ALA A 201 -22.53 -25.28 -12.65
CA ALA A 201 -21.71 -25.11 -13.84
C ALA A 201 -22.15 -23.83 -14.60
N PRO A 202 -21.20 -23.00 -15.12
CA PRO A 202 -21.57 -21.87 -15.96
C PRO A 202 -21.98 -22.33 -17.34
N SER A 203 -23.25 -22.11 -17.70
CA SER A 203 -23.74 -22.25 -19.07
C SER A 203 -23.21 -21.13 -19.95
N ALA A 204 -22.27 -21.42 -20.80
CA ALA A 204 -21.86 -20.52 -21.87
C ALA A 204 -22.94 -20.51 -22.99
N THR A 205 -23.70 -19.42 -23.04
CA THR A 205 -24.50 -19.12 -24.24
C THR A 205 -23.80 -18.02 -25.02
N ALA A 206 -23.03 -18.40 -26.02
CA ALA A 206 -22.45 -17.46 -26.96
C ALA A 206 -23.55 -17.08 -27.98
N THR A 207 -24.06 -15.87 -27.87
CA THR A 207 -24.79 -15.21 -28.92
C THR A 207 -23.79 -14.43 -29.76
N GLN A 208 -23.45 -14.96 -30.93
CA GLN A 208 -22.75 -14.21 -31.98
C GLN A 208 -23.76 -13.25 -32.62
N ASP A 209 -23.61 -11.97 -32.29
CA ASP A 209 -24.22 -10.90 -33.05
C ASP A 209 -23.13 -10.23 -33.89
N GLY A 210 -23.26 -10.35 -35.21
CA GLY A 210 -22.37 -9.69 -36.15
C GLY A 210 -22.65 -8.21 -36.19
N GLY A 211 -21.74 -7.42 -35.66
CA GLY A 211 -21.83 -5.98 -35.61
C GLY A 211 -20.46 -5.33 -35.69
N THR A 212 -20.16 -4.71 -36.84
CA THR A 212 -19.30 -3.52 -37.03
C THR A 212 -17.95 -3.53 -36.29
N SER A 213 -16.86 -3.57 -37.06
CA SER A 213 -15.49 -3.28 -36.53
C SER A 213 -15.52 -2.11 -35.56
N PRO A 214 -15.09 -2.29 -34.31
CA PRO A 214 -14.91 -1.14 -33.43
C PRO A 214 -13.78 -0.33 -34.01
N ASP A 215 -14.06 0.97 -34.17
CA ASP A 215 -13.06 2.03 -34.24
C ASP A 215 -11.90 1.66 -33.33
N ALA A 216 -10.66 1.80 -33.78
CA ALA A 216 -9.48 1.41 -33.01
C ALA A 216 -9.33 2.40 -31.84
N GLY A 217 -10.18 2.19 -30.82
CA GLY A 217 -10.10 2.88 -29.55
C GLY A 217 -8.75 2.66 -28.90
N GLU A 218 -8.31 3.60 -28.10
CA GLU A 218 -7.07 3.51 -27.33
C GLU A 218 -7.02 2.19 -26.54
N PRO A 219 -5.90 1.45 -26.57
CA PRO A 219 -5.77 0.19 -25.83
C PRO A 219 -6.11 0.38 -24.35
N ALA A 220 -6.71 -0.62 -23.72
CA ALA A 220 -7.01 -0.57 -22.28
C ALA A 220 -5.72 -0.32 -21.46
N PRO A 221 -5.79 0.41 -20.32
CA PRO A 221 -4.61 0.73 -19.49
C PRO A 221 -3.75 -0.50 -19.16
N ALA A 222 -4.35 -1.62 -18.79
CA ALA A 222 -3.62 -2.87 -18.50
C ALA A 222 -2.82 -3.38 -19.71
N THR A 223 -3.37 -3.25 -20.93
CA THR A 223 -2.66 -3.59 -22.17
C THR A 223 -1.48 -2.65 -22.39
N GLN A 224 -1.65 -1.35 -22.14
CA GLN A 224 -0.58 -0.35 -22.28
C GLN A 224 0.55 -0.59 -21.28
N GLY A 225 0.25 -0.82 -19.99
CA GLY A 225 1.24 -1.11 -18.96
C GLY A 225 2.05 -2.38 -19.26
N ALA A 226 1.38 -3.47 -19.64
CA ALA A 226 2.06 -4.70 -20.02
C ALA A 226 2.91 -4.54 -21.29
N ALA A 227 2.45 -3.75 -22.27
CA ALA A 227 3.21 -3.47 -23.49
C ALA A 227 4.43 -2.60 -23.21
N ALA A 228 4.32 -1.61 -22.32
CA ALA A 228 5.46 -0.77 -21.89
C ALA A 228 6.50 -1.62 -21.17
N LEU A 229 6.08 -2.54 -20.32
CA LEU A 229 6.99 -3.46 -19.62
C LEU A 229 7.66 -4.45 -20.59
N ALA A 230 6.93 -4.95 -21.60
CA ALA A 230 7.51 -5.75 -22.67
C ALA A 230 8.61 -5.00 -23.44
N LEU A 231 8.37 -3.72 -23.72
CA LEU A 231 9.36 -2.84 -24.37
C LEU A 231 10.61 -2.65 -23.51
N ALA A 232 10.46 -2.32 -22.23
CA ALA A 232 11.60 -2.11 -21.32
C ALA A 232 12.49 -3.36 -21.22
N HIS A 233 11.89 -4.53 -21.14
CA HIS A 233 12.62 -5.80 -21.18
C HIS A 233 13.28 -6.06 -22.53
N ASP A 234 12.67 -5.69 -23.67
CA ASP A 234 13.26 -5.86 -24.99
C ASP A 234 14.48 -4.96 -25.20
N GLU A 235 14.39 -3.71 -24.74
CA GLU A 235 15.51 -2.76 -24.72
C GLU A 235 16.69 -3.30 -23.88
N ALA A 236 16.37 -3.83 -22.68
CA ALA A 236 17.37 -4.44 -21.81
C ALA A 236 18.03 -5.66 -22.48
N ALA A 237 17.23 -6.56 -23.08
CA ALA A 237 17.74 -7.73 -23.78
C ALA A 237 18.69 -7.37 -24.93
N TRP A 238 18.33 -6.34 -25.69
CA TRP A 238 19.18 -5.80 -26.77
C TRP A 238 20.49 -5.25 -26.19
N ALA A 239 20.43 -4.40 -25.19
CA ALA A 239 21.58 -3.74 -24.60
C ALA A 239 22.55 -4.77 -23.98
N PHE A 240 22.05 -5.74 -23.21
CA PHE A 240 22.86 -6.83 -22.66
C PHE A 240 23.51 -7.69 -23.76
N THR A 241 22.84 -7.91 -24.90
CA THR A 241 23.44 -8.61 -26.05
C THR A 241 24.62 -7.83 -26.62
N VAL A 242 24.51 -6.49 -26.74
CA VAL A 242 25.60 -5.64 -27.21
C VAL A 242 26.74 -5.59 -26.19
N LEU A 243 26.46 -5.50 -24.89
CA LEU A 243 27.46 -5.55 -23.83
C LEU A 243 28.21 -6.91 -23.83
N ALA A 244 27.49 -8.01 -24.05
CA ALA A 244 28.11 -9.33 -24.19
C ALA A 244 29.06 -9.42 -25.37
N ALA A 245 28.75 -8.80 -26.53
CA ALA A 245 29.63 -8.76 -27.70
C ALA A 245 30.93 -7.98 -27.45
N ARG A 246 30.92 -7.07 -26.48
CA ARG A 246 32.05 -6.22 -26.05
C ARG A 246 32.81 -6.79 -24.85
N SER A 247 32.32 -7.89 -24.27
CA SER A 247 32.90 -8.56 -23.09
C SER A 247 33.55 -9.88 -23.44
N SER A 248 34.35 -10.42 -22.52
CA SER A 248 34.98 -11.74 -22.64
C SER A 248 34.62 -12.61 -21.43
N ASP A 249 34.95 -13.90 -21.55
CA ASP A 249 34.94 -14.89 -20.49
C ASP A 249 33.63 -14.92 -19.65
N ALA A 250 33.73 -14.94 -18.34
CA ALA A 250 32.62 -15.01 -17.42
C ALA A 250 31.66 -13.80 -17.56
N THR A 251 32.22 -12.61 -17.78
CA THR A 251 31.40 -11.39 -17.96
C THR A 251 30.48 -11.51 -19.19
N ARG A 252 31.04 -12.03 -20.31
CA ARG A 252 30.24 -12.28 -21.51
C ARG A 252 29.09 -13.27 -21.23
N THR A 253 29.41 -14.34 -20.50
CA THR A 253 28.40 -15.36 -20.13
C THR A 253 27.29 -14.73 -19.33
N SER A 254 27.61 -13.99 -18.26
CA SER A 254 26.59 -13.30 -17.42
C SER A 254 25.73 -12.32 -18.25
N MET A 255 26.33 -11.54 -19.15
CA MET A 255 25.58 -10.62 -20.01
C MET A 255 24.62 -11.37 -20.95
N LEU A 256 25.01 -12.54 -21.46
CA LEU A 256 24.13 -13.37 -22.31
C LEU A 256 23.00 -14.00 -21.51
N GLU A 257 23.23 -14.41 -20.27
CA GLU A 257 22.20 -14.91 -19.36
C GLU A 257 21.18 -13.83 -19.06
N GLU A 258 21.62 -12.60 -18.76
CA GLU A 258 20.74 -11.45 -18.56
C GLU A 258 19.94 -11.12 -19.83
N ALA A 259 20.59 -11.09 -20.99
CA ALA A 259 19.88 -10.87 -22.26
C ALA A 259 18.79 -11.93 -22.52
N ALA A 260 19.06 -13.19 -22.17
CA ALA A 260 18.09 -14.27 -22.32
C ALA A 260 16.92 -14.13 -21.34
N ARG A 261 17.20 -13.77 -20.08
CA ARG A 261 16.20 -13.49 -19.04
C ARG A 261 15.25 -12.39 -19.48
N HIS A 262 15.79 -11.25 -19.91
CA HIS A 262 15.01 -10.12 -20.37
C HIS A 262 14.20 -10.44 -21.65
N ARG A 263 14.75 -11.20 -22.58
CA ARG A 263 14.00 -11.61 -23.79
C ARG A 263 12.81 -12.49 -23.43
N ALA A 264 13.00 -13.45 -22.53
CA ALA A 264 11.91 -14.30 -22.07
C ALA A 264 10.80 -13.50 -21.36
N ALA A 265 11.18 -12.53 -20.52
CA ALA A 265 10.25 -11.62 -19.85
C ALA A 265 9.51 -10.72 -20.85
N SER A 266 10.23 -10.12 -21.82
CA SER A 266 9.62 -9.32 -22.89
C SER A 266 8.55 -10.10 -23.67
N ASP A 267 8.87 -11.35 -24.06
CA ASP A 267 7.94 -12.22 -24.76
C ASP A 267 6.70 -12.56 -23.90
N ALA A 268 6.89 -12.78 -22.60
CA ALA A 268 5.79 -13.04 -21.68
C ALA A 268 4.86 -11.82 -21.57
N TRP A 269 5.42 -10.65 -21.32
CA TRP A 269 4.63 -9.41 -21.19
C TRP A 269 3.95 -9.00 -22.51
N ALA A 270 4.60 -9.20 -23.66
CA ALA A 270 3.96 -8.96 -24.95
C ALA A 270 2.76 -9.91 -25.21
N ARG A 271 2.81 -11.15 -24.73
CA ARG A 271 1.66 -12.06 -24.74
C ARG A 271 0.55 -11.58 -23.81
N THR A 272 0.89 -11.19 -22.58
CA THR A 272 -0.06 -10.61 -21.62
C THR A 272 -0.76 -9.38 -22.20
N ALA A 273 -0.01 -8.49 -22.85
CA ALA A 273 -0.55 -7.34 -23.57
C ALA A 273 -1.35 -7.70 -24.82
N GLY A 274 -1.24 -8.93 -25.32
CA GLY A 274 -1.89 -9.37 -26.56
C GLY A 274 -1.33 -8.67 -27.81
N VAL A 275 -0.12 -8.12 -27.79
CA VAL A 275 0.48 -7.36 -28.90
C VAL A 275 1.43 -8.18 -29.77
N THR A 276 1.82 -9.39 -29.35
CA THR A 276 2.77 -10.24 -30.06
C THR A 276 2.39 -10.42 -31.54
N GLY A 277 3.30 -10.03 -32.43
CA GLY A 277 3.12 -10.13 -33.89
C GLY A 277 2.07 -9.19 -34.46
N ARG A 278 1.63 -8.17 -33.73
CA ARG A 278 0.67 -7.16 -34.19
C ARG A 278 1.37 -5.84 -34.49
N PRO A 279 0.78 -4.96 -35.30
CA PRO A 279 1.33 -3.62 -35.53
C PRO A 279 1.47 -2.76 -34.26
N ALA A 280 0.70 -3.06 -33.21
CA ALA A 280 0.74 -2.40 -31.91
C ALA A 280 1.88 -2.90 -31.01
N ASP A 281 2.66 -3.91 -31.41
CA ASP A 281 3.83 -4.40 -30.65
C ASP A 281 4.90 -3.29 -30.62
N PRO A 282 5.24 -2.73 -29.42
CA PRO A 282 6.17 -1.62 -29.31
C PRO A 282 7.63 -2.05 -29.47
N ARG A 283 7.92 -3.34 -29.43
CA ARG A 283 9.28 -3.91 -29.49
C ARG A 283 9.91 -3.67 -30.86
N ARG A 284 11.25 -3.52 -30.88
CA ARG A 284 11.99 -3.12 -32.07
C ARG A 284 13.15 -4.07 -32.36
N ALA A 285 13.62 -4.07 -33.60
CA ALA A 285 14.76 -4.86 -34.01
C ALA A 285 16.09 -4.33 -33.45
N ALA A 286 16.16 -3.07 -33.03
CA ALA A 286 17.35 -2.43 -32.47
C ALA A 286 16.98 -1.16 -31.69
N TYR A 287 17.82 -0.84 -30.71
CA TYR A 287 17.67 0.35 -29.86
C TYR A 287 18.94 1.19 -29.86
N ALA A 288 18.79 2.48 -29.68
CA ALA A 288 19.92 3.38 -29.49
C ALA A 288 20.53 3.13 -28.10
N LEU A 289 21.83 2.95 -28.05
CA LEU A 289 22.57 2.84 -26.80
C LEU A 289 23.34 4.12 -26.51
N PRO A 290 23.70 4.39 -25.23
CA PRO A 290 24.53 5.52 -24.88
C PRO A 290 25.84 5.54 -25.70
N ALA A 291 26.24 6.75 -26.10
CA ALA A 291 27.56 6.93 -26.70
C ALA A 291 28.67 6.63 -25.66
N GLY A 292 29.82 6.20 -26.13
CA GLY A 292 30.99 6.01 -25.25
C GLY A 292 30.99 4.70 -24.46
N LEU A 293 30.34 3.65 -24.97
CA LEU A 293 30.41 2.31 -24.34
C LEU A 293 31.83 1.69 -24.31
N ASP A 294 32.83 2.34 -24.94
CA ASP A 294 34.25 1.99 -24.81
C ASP A 294 34.83 2.47 -23.47
N ASP A 295 34.18 3.46 -22.83
CA ASP A 295 34.52 3.89 -21.48
C ASP A 295 33.94 2.89 -20.46
N PRO A 296 34.82 2.29 -19.58
CA PRO A 296 34.37 1.30 -18.61
C PRO A 296 33.27 1.82 -17.65
N ALA A 297 33.30 3.09 -17.26
CA ALA A 297 32.30 3.66 -16.36
C ALA A 297 30.91 3.73 -17.03
N THR A 298 30.86 4.12 -18.31
CA THR A 298 29.65 4.14 -19.13
C THR A 298 29.11 2.72 -19.32
N ALA A 299 29.98 1.76 -19.64
CA ALA A 299 29.60 0.36 -19.82
C ALA A 299 29.07 -0.29 -18.52
N GLN A 300 29.62 0.08 -17.36
CA GLN A 300 29.17 -0.37 -16.04
C GLN A 300 27.86 0.29 -15.60
N ALA A 301 27.63 1.54 -15.98
CA ALA A 301 26.40 2.25 -15.61
C ALA A 301 25.17 1.74 -16.38
N LEU A 302 25.36 1.24 -17.59
CA LEU A 302 24.26 0.86 -18.48
C LEU A 302 23.38 -0.27 -17.90
N PRO A 303 23.90 -1.42 -17.41
CA PRO A 303 23.09 -2.45 -16.79
C PRO A 303 22.20 -1.93 -15.66
N ARG A 304 22.77 -1.10 -14.81
CA ARG A 304 22.04 -0.46 -13.70
C ARG A 304 20.87 0.39 -14.19
N SER A 305 21.10 1.22 -15.21
CA SER A 305 20.04 2.10 -15.74
C SER A 305 18.95 1.31 -16.47
N LEU A 306 19.28 0.19 -17.11
CA LEU A 306 18.31 -0.70 -17.74
C LEU A 306 17.40 -1.36 -16.71
N GLU A 307 17.96 -1.89 -15.62
CA GLU A 307 17.15 -2.48 -14.55
C GLU A 307 16.28 -1.43 -13.85
N GLN A 308 16.78 -0.21 -13.67
CA GLN A 308 15.95 0.90 -13.17
C GLN A 308 14.79 1.22 -14.12
N ALA A 309 15.03 1.25 -15.43
CA ALA A 309 13.96 1.46 -16.41
C ALA A 309 12.92 0.31 -16.42
N VAL A 310 13.34 -0.93 -16.21
CA VAL A 310 12.43 -2.06 -16.03
C VAL A 310 11.65 -1.93 -14.74
N ALA A 311 12.26 -1.46 -13.63
CA ALA A 311 11.56 -1.20 -12.38
C ALA A 311 10.49 -0.12 -12.56
N ASP A 312 10.81 0.98 -13.25
CA ASP A 312 9.88 2.08 -13.55
C ASP A 312 8.68 1.59 -14.39
N ALA A 313 8.95 0.79 -15.43
CA ALA A 313 7.92 0.19 -16.27
C ALA A 313 7.05 -0.81 -15.46
N SER A 314 7.66 -1.57 -14.53
CA SER A 314 6.95 -2.51 -13.67
C SER A 314 6.00 -1.79 -12.72
N ALA A 315 6.43 -0.69 -12.09
CA ALA A 315 5.56 0.13 -11.24
C ALA A 315 4.41 0.76 -12.04
N GLY A 316 4.67 1.19 -13.28
CA GLY A 316 3.62 1.64 -14.21
C GLY A 316 2.62 0.52 -14.57
N ALA A 317 3.10 -0.72 -14.73
CA ALA A 317 2.25 -1.88 -14.97
C ALA A 317 1.36 -2.21 -13.75
N VAL A 318 1.86 -2.03 -12.51
CA VAL A 318 1.04 -2.15 -11.29
C VAL A 318 -0.12 -1.16 -11.31
N ALA A 319 0.14 0.11 -11.61
CA ALA A 319 -0.92 1.13 -11.70
C ALA A 319 -1.94 0.82 -12.79
N SER A 320 -1.49 0.24 -13.90
CA SER A 320 -2.34 -0.04 -15.06
C SER A 320 -3.19 -1.31 -14.92
N ALA A 321 -2.75 -2.27 -14.10
CA ALA A 321 -3.44 -3.54 -13.91
C ALA A 321 -4.66 -3.38 -12.98
N PRO A 322 -5.75 -4.14 -13.23
CA PRO A 322 -6.88 -4.16 -12.32
C PRO A 322 -6.50 -4.76 -10.96
N ALA A 323 -7.28 -4.42 -9.93
CA ALA A 323 -7.16 -5.03 -8.62
C ALA A 323 -7.28 -6.57 -8.72
N GLY A 324 -6.43 -7.28 -7.99
CA GLY A 324 -6.32 -8.75 -8.01
C GLY A 324 -5.52 -9.32 -9.20
N ALA A 325 -4.87 -8.48 -10.01
CA ALA A 325 -4.07 -8.92 -11.15
C ALA A 325 -2.68 -8.22 -11.23
N ARG A 326 -2.16 -7.73 -10.09
CA ARG A 326 -0.93 -6.93 -10.03
C ARG A 326 0.29 -7.71 -9.58
N LEU A 327 0.11 -8.91 -9.04
CA LEU A 327 1.21 -9.69 -8.42
C LEU A 327 2.39 -9.91 -9.36
N ASP A 328 2.16 -10.21 -10.64
CA ASP A 328 3.23 -10.44 -11.62
C ASP A 328 4.04 -9.15 -11.88
N ALA A 329 3.37 -7.99 -11.94
CA ALA A 329 4.03 -6.70 -12.10
C ALA A 329 4.84 -6.32 -10.83
N ILE A 330 4.31 -6.61 -9.64
CA ILE A 330 5.02 -6.42 -8.36
C ILE A 330 6.25 -7.34 -8.29
N ALA A 331 6.13 -8.59 -8.73
CA ALA A 331 7.26 -9.53 -8.80
C ALA A 331 8.33 -9.04 -9.79
N SER A 332 7.93 -8.49 -10.94
CA SER A 332 8.84 -7.86 -11.89
C SER A 332 9.57 -6.66 -11.28
N LEU A 333 8.85 -5.77 -10.58
CA LEU A 333 9.42 -4.62 -9.87
C LEU A 333 10.47 -5.06 -8.84
N ARG A 334 10.17 -6.09 -8.04
CA ARG A 334 11.11 -6.66 -7.06
C ARG A 334 12.36 -7.18 -7.73
N THR A 335 12.21 -7.96 -8.80
CA THR A 335 13.34 -8.57 -9.53
C THR A 335 14.23 -7.50 -10.15
N ALA A 336 13.66 -6.50 -10.81
CA ALA A 336 14.41 -5.42 -11.43
C ALA A 336 15.12 -4.53 -10.38
N THR A 337 14.47 -4.25 -9.25
CA THR A 337 15.09 -3.51 -8.13
C THR A 337 16.29 -4.25 -7.57
N ALA A 338 16.18 -5.55 -7.31
CA ALA A 338 17.28 -6.36 -6.83
C ALA A 338 18.43 -6.41 -7.84
N ALA A 339 18.12 -6.56 -9.13
CA ALA A 339 19.12 -6.55 -10.20
C ALA A 339 19.81 -5.18 -10.31
N ALA A 340 19.09 -4.07 -10.24
CA ALA A 340 19.68 -2.73 -10.24
C ALA A 340 20.67 -2.55 -9.09
N VAL A 341 20.36 -3.02 -7.89
CA VAL A 341 21.27 -3.00 -6.73
C VAL A 341 22.48 -3.90 -6.96
N ALA A 342 22.31 -5.08 -7.54
CA ALA A 342 23.43 -5.96 -7.89
C ALA A 342 24.37 -5.30 -8.93
N TRP A 343 23.85 -4.46 -9.81
CA TRP A 343 24.63 -3.62 -10.74
C TRP A 343 25.13 -2.31 -10.12
N GLY A 344 25.00 -2.13 -8.80
CA GLY A 344 25.57 -1.00 -8.06
C GLY A 344 24.64 0.22 -7.99
N ALA A 345 23.33 0.07 -8.17
CA ALA A 345 22.39 1.12 -7.82
C ALA A 345 22.36 1.32 -6.30
N ALA A 346 22.29 2.57 -5.87
CA ALA A 346 21.96 2.84 -4.46
C ALA A 346 20.52 2.41 -4.16
N PRO A 347 20.24 1.86 -2.98
CA PRO A 347 18.89 1.62 -2.53
C PRO A 347 18.08 2.91 -2.47
N VAL A 348 16.81 2.83 -2.80
CA VAL A 348 15.90 3.99 -2.82
C VAL A 348 14.62 3.66 -2.05
N PRO A 349 13.95 4.67 -1.41
CA PRO A 349 12.73 4.43 -0.66
C PRO A 349 11.54 4.03 -1.55
N PHE A 350 11.55 4.44 -2.82
CA PHE A 350 10.46 4.19 -3.77
C PHE A 350 10.98 3.61 -5.10
N PRO A 351 11.32 2.31 -5.16
CA PRO A 351 11.71 1.65 -6.41
C PRO A 351 10.61 1.78 -7.47
N GLY A 352 11.00 2.10 -8.71
CA GLY A 352 10.07 2.26 -9.83
C GLY A 352 9.27 3.57 -9.81
N MET A 353 9.65 4.53 -8.95
CA MET A 353 9.01 5.84 -8.84
C MET A 353 10.08 6.97 -8.87
N PRO A 354 10.70 7.22 -10.03
CA PRO A 354 11.78 8.20 -10.13
C PRO A 354 11.33 9.62 -9.75
N GLU A 355 10.06 9.96 -9.88
CA GLU A 355 9.46 11.21 -9.43
C GLU A 355 9.57 11.44 -7.92
N LEU A 356 9.67 10.38 -7.12
CA LEU A 356 9.85 10.44 -5.66
C LEU A 356 11.31 10.32 -5.22
N ALA A 357 12.24 10.10 -6.15
CA ALA A 357 13.65 9.91 -5.85
C ALA A 357 14.37 11.18 -5.39
N THR A 358 13.79 12.38 -5.62
CA THR A 358 14.48 13.68 -5.51
C THR A 358 14.49 14.28 -4.09
N ALA A 359 14.06 13.59 -3.07
CA ALA A 359 13.81 14.21 -1.76
C ALA A 359 14.75 13.80 -0.62
N LEU A 360 15.89 13.17 -0.88
CA LEU A 360 16.97 13.03 0.09
C LEU A 360 18.04 14.12 -0.17
N VAL A 361 17.66 15.38 0.07
CA VAL A 361 18.66 16.43 0.26
C VAL A 361 19.02 16.40 1.74
N PRO A 362 20.30 16.22 2.09
CA PRO A 362 20.76 16.14 3.48
C PRO A 362 20.61 17.47 4.22
#